data_b025213ff80b0762cf5ef0137d329928
#
_entry.id   b025213ff80b0762cf5ef0137d329928
#
_cell.length_a   1.000
_cell.length_b   1.000
_cell.length_c   1.000
_cell.angle_alpha   90.00
_cell.angle_beta   90.00
_cell.angle_gamma   90.00
#
_symmetry.space_group_name_H-M   'P 1'
#
loop_
_entity.id
_entity.type
_entity.pdbx_description
1 polymer ?
#
loop_
_entity_poly.entity_id
_entity_poly.type
_entity_poly.pdbx_seq_one_letter_code
_entity_poly.pdbx_strand_id
1 'polypeptide(L)'
;MVKKNTKNAKNIKNTKNKATNNTTNRRNNAKNNRTKKNNSIAKSKITLKPTGSLVKFQKEIAIRFLEMVLMGKLYHWKTRQYSSHIATDEFYERLNDHMDKFMEILLGKTQVRMDLLNVKSISLIDLKDVDQFKGKLDDFKKYLVNLEENPGIKSMTNTDLLNIRDEILGHINQLLYLLSLK
;
A
#
# COMPACT_ATOMS: atom_id res chain seq x y z
N MET A 1 -12.48 -53.33 -17.17
CA MET A 1 -11.88 -54.05 -16.03
C MET A 1 -11.51 -52.98 -14.98
N VAL A 2 -12.32 -52.67 -14.02
CA VAL A 2 -12.75 -53.28 -12.76
C VAL A 2 -11.58 -53.55 -11.80
N LYS A 3 -11.53 -52.80 -10.70
CA LYS A 3 -11.58 -53.09 -9.26
C LYS A 3 -10.97 -51.91 -8.49
N LYS A 4 -11.68 -51.11 -7.72
CA LYS A 4 -12.30 -51.22 -6.37
C LYS A 4 -11.40 -51.89 -5.32
N ASN A 5 -11.09 -51.11 -4.26
CA ASN A 5 -11.25 -51.45 -2.84
C ASN A 5 -10.71 -50.30 -1.97
N THR A 6 -11.49 -49.65 -1.17
CA THR A 6 -12.19 -49.77 0.13
C THR A 6 -11.31 -49.74 1.37
N LYS A 7 -11.63 -48.71 2.20
CA LYS A 7 -11.81 -48.62 3.67
C LYS A 7 -10.69 -49.05 4.61
N ASN A 8 -10.36 -48.18 5.56
CA ASN A 8 -10.60 -48.51 6.96
C ASN A 8 -10.54 -47.27 7.88
N ALA A 9 -11.62 -47.09 8.60
CA ALA A 9 -11.76 -46.23 9.76
C ALA A 9 -11.41 -47.01 11.02
N LYS A 10 -10.79 -46.40 12.01
CA LYS A 10 -10.84 -46.90 13.41
C LYS A 10 -10.96 -45.72 14.38
N ASN A 11 -12.13 -45.67 14.96
CA ASN A 11 -12.56 -45.10 16.21
C ASN A 11 -11.80 -45.73 17.39
N ILE A 12 -11.35 -44.93 18.38
CA ILE A 12 -11.22 -45.40 19.76
C ILE A 12 -11.73 -44.31 20.73
N LYS A 13 -12.53 -44.79 21.65
CA LYS A 13 -13.38 -44.12 22.64
C LYS A 13 -12.60 -43.68 23.90
N ASN A 14 -13.13 -42.65 24.52
CA ASN A 14 -13.38 -42.38 25.95
C ASN A 14 -12.57 -43.12 27.03
N THR A 15 -12.04 -42.34 27.97
CA THR A 15 -12.29 -42.65 29.42
C THR A 15 -12.28 -41.39 30.27
N LYS A 16 -13.35 -41.22 31.02
CA LYS A 16 -13.55 -40.30 32.13
C LYS A 16 -12.78 -40.84 33.32
N ASN A 17 -12.20 -39.94 34.12
CA ASN A 17 -12.09 -40.20 35.58
C ASN A 17 -12.30 -38.91 36.38
N LYS A 18 -13.26 -39.03 37.22
CA LYS A 18 -13.76 -38.11 38.28
C LYS A 18 -13.07 -38.56 39.57
N ALA A 19 -12.50 -37.64 40.34
CA ALA A 19 -12.29 -37.83 41.75
C ALA A 19 -12.35 -36.49 42.47
N THR A 20 -13.32 -36.38 43.32
CA THR A 20 -13.59 -35.44 44.41
C THR A 20 -12.64 -35.65 45.55
N ASN A 21 -12.19 -34.57 46.24
CA ASN A 21 -12.42 -34.46 47.69
C ASN A 21 -12.02 -33.10 48.26
N ASN A 22 -12.94 -32.64 49.11
CA ASN A 22 -12.92 -31.56 50.10
C ASN A 22 -11.70 -31.61 51.04
N THR A 23 -11.24 -30.47 51.57
CA THR A 23 -11.39 -30.12 53.01
C THR A 23 -10.75 -28.77 53.32
N THR A 24 -11.64 -27.87 53.85
CA THR A 24 -11.55 -26.95 55.00
C THR A 24 -10.36 -26.03 55.28
N ASN A 25 -10.76 -24.75 55.34
CA ASN A 25 -10.48 -23.71 56.35
C ASN A 25 -9.04 -23.50 56.90
N ARG A 26 -8.52 -22.28 56.72
CA ARG A 26 -8.32 -21.37 57.85
C ARG A 26 -7.93 -19.95 57.41
N ARG A 27 -8.59 -19.02 58.09
CA ARG A 27 -8.39 -17.56 58.06
C ARG A 27 -6.93 -17.17 58.26
N ASN A 28 -6.43 -16.18 57.53
CA ASN A 28 -5.63 -15.11 58.11
C ASN A 28 -5.75 -13.83 57.25
N ASN A 29 -6.31 -12.80 57.92
CA ASN A 29 -6.31 -11.41 57.48
C ASN A 29 -4.85 -10.90 57.43
N ALA A 30 -4.41 -10.45 56.28
CA ALA A 30 -3.34 -9.47 56.17
C ALA A 30 -3.78 -8.40 55.18
N LYS A 31 -4.10 -7.24 55.74
CA LYS A 31 -4.30 -6.00 54.95
C LYS A 31 -3.01 -5.65 54.28
N ASN A 32 -2.96 -5.75 52.97
CA ASN A 32 -1.95 -5.09 52.17
C ASN A 32 -2.63 -4.14 51.20
N ASN A 33 -2.66 -2.88 51.62
CA ASN A 33 -2.91 -1.73 50.79
C ASN A 33 -1.77 -1.65 49.73
N ARG A 34 -1.96 -2.28 48.58
CA ARG A 34 -1.18 -1.97 47.39
C ARG A 34 -2.02 -1.01 46.54
N THR A 35 -1.65 0.26 46.64
CA THR A 35 -2.01 1.32 45.69
C THR A 35 -1.71 0.83 44.27
N LYS A 36 -2.75 0.43 43.55
CA LYS A 36 -2.68 0.25 42.10
C LYS A 36 -2.51 1.63 41.48
N LYS A 37 -1.26 2.01 41.18
CA LYS A 37 -1.01 3.05 40.21
C LYS A 37 -1.53 2.54 38.88
N ASN A 38 -2.73 2.95 38.50
CA ASN A 38 -3.22 2.83 37.14
C ASN A 38 -2.38 3.78 36.26
N ASN A 39 -1.26 3.27 35.71
CA ASN A 39 -0.65 3.88 34.54
C ASN A 39 -1.57 3.60 33.36
N SER A 40 -2.62 4.38 33.24
CA SER A 40 -3.30 4.56 31.97
C SER A 40 -2.37 5.39 31.07
N ILE A 41 -1.50 4.70 30.34
CA ILE A 41 -0.85 5.31 29.18
C ILE A 41 -2.01 5.58 28.22
N ALA A 42 -2.55 6.79 28.29
CA ALA A 42 -3.42 7.32 27.26
C ALA A 42 -2.60 7.29 25.95
N LYS A 43 -2.82 6.28 25.12
CA LYS A 43 -2.41 6.30 23.72
C LYS A 43 -3.16 7.47 23.10
N SER A 44 -2.56 8.64 23.10
CA SER A 44 -3.03 9.77 22.31
C SER A 44 -2.99 9.29 20.84
N LYS A 45 -4.14 8.90 20.31
CA LYS A 45 -4.34 8.80 18.88
C LYS A 45 -4.08 10.20 18.33
N ILE A 46 -2.90 10.44 17.80
CA ILE A 46 -2.63 11.63 17.00
C ILE A 46 -3.43 11.44 15.70
N THR A 47 -4.69 11.79 15.75
CA THR A 47 -5.53 11.88 14.56
C THR A 47 -5.20 13.23 13.93
N LEU A 48 -4.38 13.22 12.89
CA LEU A 48 -4.15 14.41 12.09
C LEU A 48 -5.51 14.86 11.52
N LYS A 49 -5.99 16.03 11.95
CA LYS A 49 -7.15 16.64 11.28
C LYS A 49 -6.73 16.95 9.85
N PRO A 50 -7.49 16.49 8.84
CA PRO A 50 -7.12 16.75 7.45
C PRO A 50 -7.12 18.24 7.20
N THR A 51 -5.96 18.78 6.86
CA THR A 51 -5.84 20.15 6.37
C THR A 51 -6.31 20.21 4.91
N GLY A 52 -6.80 21.37 4.46
CA GLY A 52 -7.19 21.52 3.05
C GLY A 52 -6.07 21.19 2.06
N SER A 53 -4.81 21.45 2.44
CA SER A 53 -3.62 21.10 1.66
C SER A 53 -3.42 19.58 1.54
N LEU A 54 -3.68 18.83 2.61
CA LEU A 54 -3.57 17.38 2.61
C LEU A 54 -4.64 16.72 1.72
N VAL A 55 -5.90 17.17 1.82
CA VAL A 55 -6.97 16.68 0.96
C VAL A 55 -6.69 16.96 -0.50
N LYS A 56 -6.19 18.16 -0.82
CA LYS A 56 -5.78 18.54 -2.17
C LYS A 56 -4.65 17.64 -2.67
N PHE A 57 -3.64 17.40 -1.84
CA PHE A 57 -2.53 16.52 -2.16
C PHE A 57 -2.99 15.09 -2.46
N GLN A 58 -3.84 14.50 -1.62
CA GLN A 58 -4.38 13.15 -1.84
C GLN A 58 -5.09 13.02 -3.19
N LYS A 59 -5.89 14.01 -3.55
CA LYS A 59 -6.56 14.04 -4.87
C LYS A 59 -5.56 14.13 -6.02
N GLU A 60 -4.63 15.05 -5.91
CA GLU A 60 -3.64 15.32 -6.95
C GLU A 60 -2.76 14.08 -7.21
N ILE A 61 -2.16 13.50 -6.16
CA ILE A 61 -1.27 12.35 -6.33
C ILE A 61 -2.00 11.13 -6.90
N ALA A 62 -3.25 10.88 -6.47
CA ALA A 62 -4.04 9.78 -7.00
C ALA A 62 -4.31 9.95 -8.50
N ILE A 63 -4.70 11.14 -8.94
CA ILE A 63 -4.94 11.42 -10.36
C ILE A 63 -3.63 11.26 -11.15
N ARG A 64 -2.52 11.82 -10.66
CA ARG A 64 -1.22 11.71 -11.32
C ARG A 64 -0.74 10.27 -11.46
N PHE A 65 -0.93 9.46 -10.44
CA PHE A 65 -0.59 8.05 -10.47
C PHE A 65 -1.43 7.29 -11.50
N LEU A 66 -2.73 7.51 -11.53
CA LEU A 66 -3.61 6.89 -12.52
C LEU A 66 -3.26 7.33 -13.95
N GLU A 67 -2.99 8.62 -14.18
CA GLU A 67 -2.53 9.13 -15.49
C GLU A 67 -1.24 8.41 -15.94
N MET A 68 -0.27 8.21 -15.03
CA MET A 68 1.00 7.57 -15.33
C MET A 68 0.83 6.09 -15.70
N VAL A 69 0.04 5.33 -14.92
CA VAL A 69 -0.24 3.91 -15.23
C VAL A 69 -0.98 3.77 -16.55
N LEU A 70 -2.03 4.57 -16.77
CA LEU A 70 -2.80 4.52 -18.00
C LEU A 70 -1.96 4.89 -19.22
N MET A 71 -1.09 5.89 -19.11
CA MET A 71 -0.14 6.26 -20.16
C MET A 71 0.82 5.12 -20.49
N GLY A 72 1.43 4.50 -19.47
CA GLY A 72 2.33 3.35 -19.65
C GLY A 72 1.63 2.18 -20.35
N LYS A 73 0.41 1.87 -19.92
CA LYS A 73 -0.40 0.79 -20.49
C LYS A 73 -0.82 1.06 -21.93
N LEU A 74 -1.22 2.29 -22.25
CA LEU A 74 -1.56 2.67 -23.62
C LEU A 74 -0.35 2.59 -24.56
N TYR A 75 0.80 3.06 -24.10
CA TYR A 75 2.04 2.97 -24.90
C TYR A 75 2.43 1.51 -25.10
N HIS A 76 2.36 0.67 -24.06
CA HIS A 76 2.59 -0.77 -24.15
C HIS A 76 1.75 -1.45 -25.25
N TRP A 77 0.46 -1.13 -25.33
CA TRP A 77 -0.43 -1.69 -26.36
C TRP A 77 -0.14 -1.18 -27.77
N LYS A 78 0.41 0.03 -27.90
CA LYS A 78 0.61 0.70 -29.21
C LYS A 78 1.99 0.51 -29.80
N THR A 79 3.00 0.21 -28.97
CA THR A 79 4.36 0.05 -29.47
C THR A 79 4.46 -1.13 -30.43
N ARG A 80 5.24 -0.95 -31.50
CA ARG A 80 5.56 -2.01 -32.47
C ARG A 80 6.94 -2.65 -32.22
N GLN A 81 7.67 -2.15 -31.23
CA GLN A 81 8.99 -2.66 -30.87
C GLN A 81 8.84 -3.64 -29.72
N TYR A 82 9.26 -4.87 -29.92
CA TYR A 82 9.18 -5.92 -28.89
C TYR A 82 9.92 -5.55 -27.61
N SER A 83 11.14 -4.96 -27.73
CA SER A 83 11.90 -4.50 -26.57
C SER A 83 11.16 -3.45 -25.75
N SER A 84 10.53 -2.48 -26.42
CA SER A 84 9.69 -1.47 -25.74
C SER A 84 8.43 -2.07 -25.12
N HIS A 85 7.83 -3.07 -25.76
CA HIS A 85 6.66 -3.79 -25.25
C HIS A 85 7.00 -4.48 -23.92
N ILE A 86 8.09 -5.27 -23.87
CA ILE A 86 8.52 -5.95 -22.65
C ILE A 86 8.92 -4.96 -21.55
N ALA A 87 9.71 -3.93 -21.89
CA ALA A 87 10.15 -2.93 -20.91
C ALA A 87 8.99 -2.16 -20.28
N THR A 88 7.94 -1.86 -21.06
CA THR A 88 6.77 -1.15 -20.55
C THR A 88 5.82 -2.06 -19.77
N ASP A 89 5.75 -3.36 -20.06
CA ASP A 89 4.99 -4.35 -19.31
C ASP A 89 5.50 -4.43 -17.87
N GLU A 90 6.78 -4.69 -17.69
CA GLU A 90 7.43 -4.72 -16.38
C GLU A 90 7.29 -3.39 -15.63
N PHE A 91 7.38 -2.27 -16.36
CA PHE A 91 7.27 -0.95 -15.77
C PHE A 91 5.91 -0.69 -15.15
N TYR A 92 4.80 -0.90 -15.87
CA TYR A 92 3.49 -0.54 -15.34
C TYR A 92 3.04 -1.50 -14.23
N GLU A 93 3.47 -2.77 -14.23
CA GLU A 93 3.22 -3.70 -13.13
C GLU A 93 3.89 -3.21 -11.85
N ARG A 94 5.19 -2.94 -11.88
CA ARG A 94 5.92 -2.43 -10.72
C ARG A 94 5.41 -1.07 -10.26
N LEU A 95 5.04 -0.20 -11.21
CA LEU A 95 4.47 1.10 -10.90
C LEU A 95 3.16 0.95 -10.14
N ASN A 96 2.27 0.05 -10.58
CA ASN A 96 1.00 -0.21 -9.92
C ASN A 96 1.20 -0.62 -8.46
N ASP A 97 2.09 -1.57 -8.19
CA ASP A 97 2.39 -2.06 -6.84
C ASP A 97 2.89 -0.94 -5.91
N HIS A 98 3.80 -0.09 -6.42
CA HIS A 98 4.34 1.03 -5.64
C HIS A 98 3.31 2.14 -5.41
N MET A 99 2.43 2.38 -6.37
CA MET A 99 1.34 3.34 -6.22
C MET A 99 0.33 2.88 -5.17
N ASP A 100 -0.08 1.63 -5.20
CA ASP A 100 -0.98 1.06 -4.20
C ASP A 100 -0.36 1.18 -2.81
N LYS A 101 0.89 0.76 -2.64
CA LYS A 101 1.62 0.89 -1.38
C LYS A 101 1.72 2.34 -0.90
N PHE A 102 2.02 3.28 -1.81
CA PHE A 102 2.06 4.70 -1.47
C PHE A 102 0.70 5.21 -0.97
N MET A 103 -0.37 4.88 -1.70
CA MET A 103 -1.72 5.32 -1.35
C MET A 103 -2.21 4.69 -0.05
N GLU A 104 -1.96 3.41 0.19
CA GLU A 104 -2.32 2.73 1.43
C GLU A 104 -1.64 3.36 2.65
N ILE A 105 -0.34 3.65 2.56
CA ILE A 105 0.41 4.31 3.63
C ILE A 105 -0.12 5.74 3.85
N LEU A 106 -0.33 6.50 2.78
CA LEU A 106 -0.86 7.86 2.86
C LEU A 106 -2.23 7.88 3.54
N LEU A 107 -3.16 7.01 3.12
CA LEU A 107 -4.49 6.90 3.72
C LEU A 107 -4.46 6.33 5.14
N GLY A 108 -3.53 5.43 5.42
CA GLY A 108 -3.29 4.91 6.77
C GLY A 108 -2.80 5.99 7.75
N LYS A 109 -1.89 6.86 7.30
CA LYS A 109 -1.39 8.00 8.11
C LYS A 109 -2.46 9.06 8.37
N THR A 110 -3.22 9.39 7.37
CA THR A 110 -4.19 10.48 7.43
C THR A 110 -5.52 10.05 8.04
N GLN A 111 -5.82 8.75 8.06
CA GLN A 111 -7.09 8.17 8.52
C GLN A 111 -8.32 8.77 7.81
N VAL A 112 -8.12 9.39 6.65
CA VAL A 112 -9.15 10.02 5.83
C VAL A 112 -9.22 9.31 4.50
N ARG A 113 -10.43 8.91 4.12
CA ARG A 113 -10.65 8.35 2.78
C ARG A 113 -10.62 9.45 1.74
N MET A 114 -9.97 9.16 0.63
CA MET A 114 -9.92 10.05 -0.51
C MET A 114 -11.32 10.24 -1.11
N ASP A 115 -11.68 11.48 -1.40
CA ASP A 115 -12.93 11.83 -2.07
C ASP A 115 -12.65 12.32 -3.49
N LEU A 116 -12.98 11.48 -4.47
CA LEU A 116 -12.90 11.78 -5.91
C LEU A 116 -14.26 11.88 -6.58
N LEU A 117 -15.37 11.93 -5.82
CA LEU A 117 -16.74 11.91 -6.37
C LEU A 117 -17.00 13.04 -7.38
N ASN A 118 -16.30 14.16 -7.23
CA ASN A 118 -16.40 15.31 -8.15
C ASN A 118 -15.45 15.22 -9.35
N VAL A 119 -14.59 14.21 -9.42
CA VAL A 119 -13.69 13.97 -10.56
C VAL A 119 -14.44 13.11 -11.58
N LYS A 120 -14.91 13.75 -12.65
CA LYS A 120 -15.72 13.07 -13.68
C LYS A 120 -14.89 12.43 -14.78
N SER A 121 -13.61 12.83 -14.92
CA SER A 121 -12.72 12.33 -15.95
C SER A 121 -11.27 12.39 -15.48
N ILE A 122 -10.45 11.47 -15.99
CA ILE A 122 -9.00 11.48 -15.90
C ILE A 122 -8.47 11.66 -17.31
N SER A 123 -7.46 12.50 -17.50
CA SER A 123 -6.87 12.74 -18.80
C SER A 123 -6.19 11.49 -19.32
N LEU A 124 -6.59 11.03 -20.49
CA LEU A 124 -5.94 9.94 -21.17
C LEU A 124 -4.77 10.50 -21.99
N ILE A 125 -3.55 10.21 -21.59
CA ILE A 125 -2.33 10.65 -22.26
C ILE A 125 -1.96 9.62 -23.32
N ASP A 126 -2.36 9.89 -24.56
CA ASP A 126 -2.02 9.06 -25.72
C ASP A 126 -0.84 9.68 -26.48
N LEU A 127 0.15 8.85 -26.84
CA LEU A 127 1.43 9.28 -27.36
C LEU A 127 1.73 8.57 -28.70
N LYS A 128 2.34 9.28 -29.64
CA LYS A 128 2.57 8.76 -31.01
C LYS A 128 3.81 7.88 -31.10
N ASP A 129 4.86 8.24 -30.38
CA ASP A 129 6.18 7.65 -30.49
C ASP A 129 6.92 7.57 -29.15
N VAL A 130 8.10 6.94 -29.17
CA VAL A 130 8.93 6.74 -27.99
C VAL A 130 9.49 8.05 -27.42
N ASP A 131 9.72 9.05 -28.25
CA ASP A 131 10.32 10.30 -27.77
C ASP A 131 9.29 11.13 -26.99
N GLN A 132 8.03 11.15 -27.46
CA GLN A 132 6.94 11.74 -26.70
C GLN A 132 6.71 10.99 -25.38
N PHE A 133 6.82 9.65 -25.39
CA PHE A 133 6.69 8.84 -24.20
C PHE A 133 7.80 9.14 -23.18
N LYS A 134 9.07 9.20 -23.61
CA LYS A 134 10.20 9.61 -22.77
C LYS A 134 10.01 11.01 -22.19
N GLY A 135 9.55 11.97 -23.01
CA GLY A 135 9.27 13.33 -22.55
C GLY A 135 8.22 13.36 -21.44
N LYS A 136 7.16 12.55 -21.54
CA LYS A 136 6.15 12.45 -20.49
C LYS A 136 6.66 11.76 -19.23
N LEU A 137 7.50 10.74 -19.36
CA LEU A 137 8.19 10.12 -18.21
C LEU A 137 9.06 11.15 -17.47
N ASP A 138 9.76 12.01 -18.19
CA ASP A 138 10.54 13.09 -17.57
C ASP A 138 9.68 14.14 -16.87
N ASP A 139 8.49 14.45 -17.39
CA ASP A 139 7.53 15.31 -16.69
C ASP A 139 7.06 14.68 -15.36
N PHE A 140 6.75 13.38 -15.36
CA PHE A 140 6.43 12.66 -14.12
C PHE A 140 7.60 12.59 -13.14
N LYS A 141 8.83 12.40 -13.62
CA LYS A 141 10.03 12.49 -12.77
C LYS A 141 10.14 13.84 -12.08
N LYS A 142 9.97 14.93 -12.83
CA LYS A 142 10.02 16.29 -12.25
C LYS A 142 8.94 16.47 -11.18
N TYR A 143 7.72 15.98 -11.44
CA TYR A 143 6.64 16.00 -10.45
C TYR A 143 7.02 15.24 -9.17
N LEU A 144 7.54 14.02 -9.30
CA LEU A 144 7.91 13.18 -8.16
C LEU A 144 9.10 13.77 -7.37
N VAL A 145 10.11 14.32 -8.06
CA VAL A 145 11.24 15.00 -7.40
C VAL A 145 10.75 16.19 -6.56
N ASN A 146 9.81 16.96 -7.08
CA ASN A 146 9.25 18.11 -6.38
C ASN A 146 8.17 17.75 -5.34
N LEU A 147 7.87 16.46 -5.15
CA LEU A 147 6.80 16.00 -4.26
C LEU A 147 7.02 16.45 -2.82
N GLU A 148 8.27 16.44 -2.34
CA GLU A 148 8.62 16.83 -0.99
C GLU A 148 8.36 18.32 -0.71
N GLU A 149 8.24 19.16 -1.73
CA GLU A 149 7.88 20.58 -1.59
C GLU A 149 6.37 20.78 -1.43
N ASN A 150 5.55 19.75 -1.68
CA ASN A 150 4.10 19.87 -1.57
C ASN A 150 3.68 20.09 -0.11
N PRO A 151 2.89 21.15 0.20
CA PRO A 151 2.44 21.43 1.56
C PRO A 151 1.66 20.28 2.23
N GLY A 152 0.98 19.44 1.46
CA GLY A 152 0.26 18.29 1.97
C GLY A 152 1.20 17.23 2.53
N ILE A 153 2.27 16.90 1.82
CA ILE A 153 3.25 15.92 2.28
C ILE A 153 4.14 16.48 3.42
N LYS A 154 4.46 17.77 3.38
CA LYS A 154 5.20 18.46 4.46
C LYS A 154 4.43 18.50 5.77
N SER A 155 3.12 18.37 5.75
CA SER A 155 2.27 18.44 6.96
C SER A 155 2.35 17.19 7.84
N MET A 156 3.07 16.16 7.42
CA MET A 156 3.21 14.89 8.14
C MET A 156 4.64 14.35 8.10
N THR A 157 4.95 13.35 8.93
CA THR A 157 6.17 12.55 8.74
C THR A 157 6.03 11.77 7.44
N ASN A 158 6.98 11.89 6.54
CA ASN A 158 6.83 11.47 5.14
C ASN A 158 7.96 10.60 4.59
N THR A 159 8.95 10.25 5.41
CA THR A 159 10.12 9.45 4.98
C THR A 159 9.72 8.14 4.30
N ASP A 160 8.70 7.45 4.80
CA ASP A 160 8.19 6.20 4.24
C ASP A 160 7.53 6.42 2.85
N LEU A 161 6.81 7.52 2.67
CA LEU A 161 6.23 7.90 1.38
C LEU A 161 7.32 8.33 0.37
N LEU A 162 8.33 9.08 0.84
CA LEU A 162 9.44 9.50 0.00
C LEU A 162 10.32 8.32 -0.44
N ASN A 163 10.50 7.30 0.40
CA ASN A 163 11.19 6.07 0.00
C ASN A 163 10.46 5.36 -1.15
N ILE A 164 9.13 5.25 -1.10
CA ILE A 164 8.36 4.65 -2.20
C ILE A 164 8.42 5.53 -3.46
N ARG A 165 8.36 6.86 -3.31
CA ARG A 165 8.58 7.79 -4.41
C ARG A 165 9.93 7.54 -5.09
N ASP A 166 10.99 7.30 -4.32
CA ASP A 166 12.33 7.03 -4.85
C ASP A 166 12.39 5.69 -5.59
N GLU A 167 11.67 4.67 -5.13
CA GLU A 167 11.50 3.42 -5.88
C GLU A 167 10.82 3.65 -7.24
N ILE A 168 9.75 4.46 -7.26
CA ILE A 168 9.07 4.82 -8.52
C ILE A 168 10.03 5.58 -9.46
N LEU A 169 10.81 6.54 -8.93
CA LEU A 169 11.83 7.25 -9.70
C LEU A 169 12.89 6.29 -10.27
N GLY A 170 13.30 5.29 -9.49
CA GLY A 170 14.21 4.24 -9.93
C GLY A 170 13.65 3.47 -11.13
N HIS A 171 12.38 3.06 -11.07
CA HIS A 171 11.71 2.35 -12.17
C HIS A 171 11.56 3.21 -13.43
N ILE A 172 11.25 4.50 -13.29
CA ILE A 172 11.19 5.42 -14.44
C ILE A 172 12.57 5.56 -15.08
N ASN A 173 13.63 5.72 -14.27
CA ASN A 173 15.00 5.82 -14.79
C ASN A 173 15.44 4.54 -15.50
N GLN A 174 15.11 3.36 -14.93
CA GLN A 174 15.36 2.07 -15.56
C GLN A 174 14.64 1.95 -16.91
N LEU A 175 13.35 2.31 -16.96
CA LEU A 175 12.60 2.30 -18.22
C LEU A 175 13.21 3.24 -19.26
N LEU A 176 13.57 4.47 -18.90
CA LEU A 176 14.22 5.42 -19.81
C LEU A 176 15.54 4.86 -20.36
N TYR A 177 16.32 4.16 -19.54
CA TYR A 177 17.52 3.45 -19.98
C TYR A 177 17.18 2.35 -21.00
N LEU A 178 16.22 1.46 -20.67
CA LEU A 178 15.83 0.37 -21.58
C LEU A 178 15.30 0.89 -22.91
N LEU A 179 14.52 1.97 -22.90
CA LEU A 179 14.03 2.63 -24.12
C LEU A 179 15.12 3.37 -24.91
N SER A 180 16.33 3.53 -24.37
CA SER A 180 17.48 4.09 -25.10
C SER A 180 18.25 3.04 -25.88
N LEU A 181 18.07 1.76 -25.57
CA LEU A 181 18.69 0.64 -26.28
C LEU A 181 18.01 0.44 -27.65
N LYS A 182 18.83 0.10 -28.66
CA LYS A 182 18.34 -0.12 -30.04
C LYS A 182 18.21 -1.61 -30.33
#